data_8ca307459719962681c4b2b8f801a2b8
#
_entry.id   8ca307459719962681c4b2b8f801a2b8
#
_cell.length_a   1.000
_cell.length_b   1.000
_cell.length_c   1.000
_cell.angle_alpha   90.00
_cell.angle_beta   90.00
_cell.angle_gamma   90.00
#
_symmetry.space_group_name_H-M   'P 1'
#
loop_
_entity.id
_entity.type
_entity.pdbx_description
1 polymer ?
#
loop_
_entity_poly.entity_id
_entity_poly.type
_entity_poly.pdbx_seq_one_letter_code
_entity_poly.pdbx_strand_id
1 'polypeptide(L)'
;ISWKENLRVAWFGSFLTGASISLVVPFMPIFVEQLGIEGDQVAFYAGLAISVSAVSAALVSPIWGILADKYGRKPMMIRAGLAMTITMGGLAFVPNIYWLIFLRLLNGVFTGFVPNATALIASQVPKDKSGAALGTLSTGVVAGTLTGPFVGGFIAEIFGIRNVFLLVGAFLFLAAILTIFFIKEDFQPVA
;
A
#
# COMPACT_ATOMS: atom_id res chain seq x y z
N ILE A 1 -24.61 7.07 -7.18
CA ILE A 1 -23.28 6.45 -7.18
C ILE A 1 -23.44 4.95 -7.15
N SER A 2 -22.83 4.27 -8.11
CA SER A 2 -22.83 2.80 -8.16
C SER A 2 -21.75 2.23 -7.25
N TRP A 3 -22.17 1.67 -6.12
CA TRP A 3 -21.24 1.01 -5.21
C TRP A 3 -20.61 -0.24 -5.84
N LYS A 4 -21.25 -0.87 -6.82
CA LYS A 4 -20.72 -2.03 -7.53
C LYS A 4 -19.51 -1.65 -8.39
N GLU A 5 -19.56 -0.53 -9.10
CA GLU A 5 -18.44 -0.01 -9.86
C GLU A 5 -17.29 0.39 -8.96
N ASN A 6 -17.59 1.09 -7.86
CA ASN A 6 -16.58 1.44 -6.87
C ASN A 6 -15.94 0.21 -6.25
N LEU A 7 -16.72 -0.84 -5.98
CA LEU A 7 -16.20 -2.10 -5.46
C LEU A 7 -15.20 -2.75 -6.44
N ARG A 8 -15.49 -2.75 -7.73
CA ARG A 8 -14.58 -3.29 -8.74
C ARG A 8 -13.26 -2.53 -8.75
N VAL A 9 -13.31 -1.21 -8.77
CA VAL A 9 -12.09 -0.37 -8.78
C VAL A 9 -11.33 -0.53 -7.47
N ALA A 10 -12.02 -0.50 -6.34
CA ALA A 10 -11.42 -0.71 -5.03
C ALA A 10 -10.79 -2.11 -4.91
N TRP A 11 -11.39 -3.12 -5.52
CA TRP A 11 -10.84 -4.47 -5.58
C TRP A 11 -9.48 -4.50 -6.29
N PHE A 12 -9.40 -3.89 -7.48
CA PHE A 12 -8.14 -3.81 -8.22
C PHE A 12 -7.09 -2.99 -7.48
N GLY A 13 -7.49 -1.86 -6.90
CA GLY A 13 -6.59 -1.04 -6.08
C GLY A 13 -6.06 -1.80 -4.86
N SER A 14 -6.92 -2.55 -4.20
CA SER A 14 -6.55 -3.38 -3.05
C SER A 14 -5.67 -4.57 -3.46
N PHE A 15 -5.92 -5.17 -4.61
CA PHE A 15 -5.07 -6.20 -5.21
C PHE A 15 -3.66 -5.66 -5.45
N LEU A 16 -3.54 -4.52 -6.12
CA LEU A 16 -2.25 -3.88 -6.41
C LEU A 16 -1.51 -3.48 -5.14
N THR A 17 -2.22 -2.94 -4.15
CA THR A 17 -1.65 -2.55 -2.86
C THR A 17 -1.20 -3.78 -2.06
N GLY A 18 -2.03 -4.82 -2.01
CA GLY A 18 -1.68 -6.08 -1.34
C GLY A 18 -0.47 -6.75 -1.96
N ALA A 19 -0.39 -6.81 -3.28
CA ALA A 19 0.76 -7.31 -4.02
C ALA A 19 2.02 -6.50 -3.68
N SER A 20 1.92 -5.18 -3.65
CA SER A 20 3.02 -4.28 -3.34
C SER A 20 3.55 -4.46 -1.93
N ILE A 21 2.67 -4.55 -0.95
CA ILE A 21 3.05 -4.71 0.46
C ILE A 21 3.70 -6.08 0.69
N SER A 22 3.14 -7.14 0.12
CA SER A 22 3.64 -8.51 0.31
C SER A 22 5.00 -8.76 -0.34
N LEU A 23 5.35 -8.00 -1.37
CA LEU A 23 6.66 -8.06 -2.01
C LEU A 23 7.79 -7.63 -1.09
N VAL A 24 7.54 -6.67 -0.21
CA VAL A 24 8.57 -6.00 0.56
C VAL A 24 9.26 -6.95 1.55
N VAL A 25 8.49 -7.78 2.26
CA VAL A 25 9.00 -8.62 3.34
C VAL A 25 10.07 -9.62 2.85
N PRO A 26 9.82 -10.43 1.80
CA PRO A 26 10.82 -11.39 1.35
C PRO A 26 12.05 -10.76 0.69
N PHE A 27 11.91 -9.58 0.09
CA PHE A 27 13.00 -8.92 -0.63
C PHE A 27 13.82 -7.97 0.25
N MET A 28 13.33 -7.60 1.41
CA MET A 28 14.02 -6.62 2.27
C MET A 28 15.40 -7.10 2.73
N PRO A 29 15.60 -8.34 3.23
CA PRO A 29 16.92 -8.81 3.61
C PRO A 29 17.92 -8.79 2.44
N ILE A 30 17.49 -9.21 1.25
CA ILE A 30 18.34 -9.23 0.06
C ILE A 30 18.74 -7.81 -0.32
N PHE A 31 17.83 -6.87 -0.24
CA PHE A 31 18.10 -5.47 -0.57
C PHE A 31 19.07 -4.83 0.45
N VAL A 32 18.91 -5.14 1.73
CA VAL A 32 19.81 -4.69 2.79
C VAL A 32 21.23 -5.18 2.54
N GLU A 33 21.40 -6.43 2.14
CA GLU A 33 22.71 -6.97 1.75
C GLU A 33 23.32 -6.20 0.58
N GLN A 34 22.53 -5.87 -0.43
CA GLN A 34 22.99 -5.09 -1.58
C GLN A 34 23.42 -3.67 -1.22
N LEU A 35 22.93 -3.14 -0.10
CA LEU A 35 23.33 -1.84 0.41
C LEU A 35 24.62 -1.88 1.24
N GLY A 36 25.29 -3.05 1.32
CA GLY A 36 26.57 -3.20 1.98
C GLY A 36 26.51 -3.66 3.43
N ILE A 37 25.35 -4.08 3.92
CA ILE A 37 25.21 -4.63 5.26
C ILE A 37 25.53 -6.12 5.23
N GLU A 38 26.29 -6.61 6.20
CA GLU A 38 26.78 -7.98 6.26
C GLU A 38 26.46 -8.64 7.60
N GLY A 39 26.43 -9.98 7.59
CA GLY A 39 26.31 -10.81 8.80
C GLY A 39 24.97 -10.65 9.52
N ASP A 40 25.04 -10.68 10.84
CA ASP A 40 23.84 -10.60 11.70
C ASP A 40 23.10 -9.27 11.61
N GLN A 41 23.77 -8.23 11.12
CA GLN A 41 23.17 -6.90 10.95
C GLN A 41 22.13 -6.87 9.84
N VAL A 42 22.16 -7.79 8.88
CA VAL A 42 21.17 -7.90 7.80
C VAL A 42 19.79 -8.12 8.39
N ALA A 43 19.65 -9.09 9.28
CA ALA A 43 18.37 -9.38 9.94
C ALA A 43 17.87 -8.19 10.77
N PHE A 44 18.79 -7.52 11.49
CA PHE A 44 18.46 -6.35 12.29
C PHE A 44 17.91 -5.20 11.42
N TYR A 45 18.62 -4.81 10.36
CA TYR A 45 18.19 -3.70 9.51
C TYR A 45 16.97 -4.02 8.66
N ALA A 46 16.85 -5.27 8.20
CA ALA A 46 15.63 -5.71 7.51
C ALA A 46 14.40 -5.67 8.43
N GLY A 47 14.55 -6.18 9.65
CA GLY A 47 13.51 -6.10 10.67
C GLY A 47 13.17 -4.67 11.05
N LEU A 48 14.18 -3.80 11.19
CA LEU A 48 13.98 -2.38 11.48
C LEU A 48 13.22 -1.69 10.34
N ALA A 49 13.57 -1.95 9.09
CA ALA A 49 12.89 -1.37 7.93
C ALA A 49 11.41 -1.74 7.88
N ILE A 50 11.08 -2.98 8.22
CA ILE A 50 9.69 -3.45 8.28
C ILE A 50 8.97 -2.84 9.50
N SER A 51 9.60 -2.89 10.67
CA SER A 51 9.01 -2.44 11.94
C SER A 51 8.79 -0.93 11.98
N VAL A 52 9.70 -0.13 11.46
CA VAL A 52 9.58 1.34 11.48
C VAL A 52 8.37 1.80 10.69
N SER A 53 8.07 1.12 9.59
CA SER A 53 6.87 1.40 8.78
C SER A 53 5.59 1.07 9.58
N ALA A 54 5.56 -0.06 10.25
CA ALA A 54 4.41 -0.49 11.06
C ALA A 54 4.18 0.46 12.25
N VAL A 55 5.25 0.84 12.94
CA VAL A 55 5.16 1.74 14.11
C VAL A 55 4.69 3.13 13.69
N SER A 56 5.28 3.70 12.64
CA SER A 56 4.86 5.02 12.15
C SER A 56 3.41 5.01 11.67
N ALA A 57 2.97 3.94 11.00
CA ALA A 57 1.57 3.79 10.58
C ALA A 57 0.63 3.78 11.79
N ALA A 58 0.97 3.05 12.84
CA ALA A 58 0.17 3.00 14.06
C ALA A 58 0.06 4.36 14.75
N LEU A 59 1.17 5.11 14.81
CA LEU A 59 1.21 6.43 15.45
C LEU A 59 0.39 7.48 14.71
N VAL A 60 0.37 7.46 13.37
CA VAL A 60 -0.34 8.48 12.57
C VAL A 60 -1.77 8.06 12.20
N SER A 61 -2.13 6.81 12.37
CA SER A 61 -3.46 6.29 11.99
C SER A 61 -4.63 7.11 12.55
N PRO A 62 -4.64 7.52 13.85
CA PRO A 62 -5.72 8.37 14.37
C PRO A 62 -5.85 9.70 13.64
N ILE A 63 -4.72 10.31 13.24
CA ILE A 63 -4.71 11.59 12.51
C ILE A 63 -5.37 11.42 11.14
N TRP A 64 -5.02 10.38 10.42
CA TRP A 64 -5.63 10.09 9.12
C TRP A 64 -7.11 9.73 9.23
N GLY A 65 -7.51 9.06 10.31
CA GLY A 65 -8.91 8.79 10.59
C GLY A 65 -9.74 10.07 10.75
N ILE A 66 -9.23 11.02 11.51
CA ILE A 66 -9.87 12.34 11.69
C ILE A 66 -9.95 13.08 10.34
N LEU A 67 -8.88 13.08 9.56
CA LEU A 67 -8.85 13.73 8.25
C LEU A 67 -9.80 13.06 7.26
N ALA A 68 -9.92 11.74 7.31
CA ALA A 68 -10.86 11.00 6.47
C ALA A 68 -12.31 11.33 6.80
N ASP A 69 -12.62 11.52 8.08
CA ASP A 69 -13.95 11.94 8.53
C ASP A 69 -14.27 13.37 8.10
N LYS A 70 -13.24 14.21 7.94
CA LYS A 70 -13.37 15.61 7.53
C LYS A 70 -13.42 15.81 6.02
N TYR A 71 -12.59 15.06 5.27
CA TYR A 71 -12.40 15.28 3.83
C TYR A 71 -12.90 14.15 2.93
N GLY A 72 -13.23 12.98 3.50
CA GLY A 72 -13.72 11.83 2.76
C GLY A 72 -12.67 10.74 2.56
N ARG A 73 -13.12 9.58 2.10
CA ARG A 73 -12.28 8.40 1.93
C ARG A 73 -11.52 8.40 0.61
N LYS A 74 -12.16 8.86 -0.47
CA LYS A 74 -11.49 8.92 -1.78
C LYS A 74 -10.22 9.77 -1.75
N PRO A 75 -10.22 11.02 -1.21
CA PRO A 75 -8.97 11.78 -1.09
C PRO A 75 -7.90 11.07 -0.27
N MET A 76 -8.28 10.33 0.77
CA MET A 76 -7.33 9.57 1.57
C MET A 76 -6.73 8.39 0.81
N MET A 77 -7.51 7.71 -0.04
CA MET A 77 -7.02 6.65 -0.92
C MET A 77 -6.01 7.21 -1.94
N ILE A 78 -6.33 8.33 -2.57
CA ILE A 78 -5.46 9.00 -3.53
C ILE A 78 -4.15 9.42 -2.85
N ARG A 79 -4.25 10.08 -1.71
CA ARG A 79 -3.09 10.49 -0.90
C ARG A 79 -2.20 9.30 -0.59
N ALA A 80 -2.79 8.20 -0.08
CA ALA A 80 -2.04 7.00 0.25
C ALA A 80 -1.36 6.40 -0.98
N GLY A 81 -2.07 6.25 -2.08
CA GLY A 81 -1.53 5.69 -3.32
C GLY A 81 -0.38 6.50 -3.90
N LEU A 82 -0.54 7.81 -3.99
CA LEU A 82 0.50 8.70 -4.55
C LEU A 82 1.72 8.78 -3.63
N ALA A 83 1.52 8.94 -2.33
CA ALA A 83 2.62 9.02 -1.37
C ALA A 83 3.41 7.70 -1.31
N MET A 84 2.71 6.57 -1.30
CA MET A 84 3.36 5.25 -1.30
C MET A 84 4.08 4.97 -2.62
N THR A 85 3.59 5.50 -3.75
CA THR A 85 4.31 5.44 -5.03
C THR A 85 5.69 6.07 -4.90
N ILE A 86 5.77 7.24 -4.28
CA ILE A 86 7.02 7.96 -4.09
C ILE A 86 7.93 7.22 -3.09
N THR A 87 7.40 6.83 -1.94
CA THR A 87 8.20 6.21 -0.87
C THR A 87 8.68 4.81 -1.25
N MET A 88 7.82 3.99 -1.83
CA MET A 88 8.17 2.61 -2.20
C MET A 88 8.94 2.57 -3.52
N GLY A 89 8.51 3.34 -4.52
CA GLY A 89 9.25 3.47 -5.78
C GLY A 89 10.63 4.09 -5.57
N GLY A 90 10.73 5.02 -4.64
CA GLY A 90 11.98 5.68 -4.26
C GLY A 90 13.03 4.71 -3.68
N LEU A 91 12.61 3.57 -3.12
CA LEU A 91 13.54 2.55 -2.64
C LEU A 91 14.46 2.02 -3.75
N ALA A 92 14.03 2.08 -5.01
CA ALA A 92 14.85 1.69 -6.15
C ALA A 92 16.12 2.56 -6.30
N PHE A 93 16.12 3.75 -5.74
CA PHE A 93 17.17 4.75 -5.92
C PHE A 93 17.98 5.05 -4.65
N VAL A 94 17.70 4.40 -3.53
CA VAL A 94 18.40 4.67 -2.27
C VAL A 94 19.87 4.28 -2.37
N PRO A 95 20.80 5.16 -1.92
CA PRO A 95 22.23 4.87 -1.97
C PRO A 95 22.74 4.08 -0.76
N ASN A 96 22.04 4.10 0.37
CA ASN A 96 22.48 3.47 1.60
C ASN A 96 21.32 3.08 2.50
N ILE A 97 21.65 2.40 3.62
CA ILE A 97 20.66 1.89 4.57
C ILE A 97 19.87 3.00 5.27
N TYR A 98 20.46 4.17 5.48
CA TYR A 98 19.81 5.27 6.17
C TYR A 98 18.65 5.85 5.36
N TRP A 99 18.84 6.00 4.06
CA TRP A 99 17.78 6.41 3.14
C TRP A 99 16.68 5.37 3.03
N LEU A 100 17.05 4.09 3.04
CA LEU A 100 16.06 3.01 3.05
C LEU A 100 15.16 3.10 4.29
N ILE A 101 15.74 3.21 5.46
CA ILE A 101 14.98 3.32 6.73
C ILE A 101 14.10 4.57 6.73
N PHE A 102 14.62 5.70 6.25
CA PHE A 102 13.87 6.94 6.17
C PHE A 102 12.64 6.82 5.26
N LEU A 103 12.80 6.25 4.07
CA LEU A 103 11.68 6.03 3.16
C LEU A 103 10.65 5.03 3.72
N ARG A 104 11.11 4.03 4.43
CA ARG A 104 10.21 3.09 5.12
C ARG A 104 9.41 3.77 6.21
N LEU A 105 10.04 4.66 6.97
CA LEU A 105 9.34 5.51 7.94
C LEU A 105 8.25 6.33 7.27
N LEU A 106 8.59 7.05 6.20
CA LEU A 106 7.64 7.87 5.45
C LEU A 106 6.50 7.02 4.84
N ASN A 107 6.82 5.83 4.36
CA ASN A 107 5.81 4.91 3.84
C ASN A 107 4.76 4.59 4.91
N GLY A 108 5.19 4.31 6.13
CA GLY A 108 4.27 4.08 7.24
C GLY A 108 3.41 5.29 7.57
N VAL A 109 4.01 6.50 7.54
CA VAL A 109 3.29 7.75 7.78
C VAL A 109 2.15 7.95 6.77
N PHE A 110 2.34 7.57 5.51
CA PHE A 110 1.38 7.84 4.43
C PHE A 110 0.56 6.63 3.99
N THR A 111 0.71 5.47 4.60
CA THR A 111 -0.07 4.27 4.27
C THR A 111 -1.57 4.44 4.56
N GLY A 112 -2.40 3.56 4.03
CA GLY A 112 -3.83 3.56 4.37
C GLY A 112 -4.78 3.43 3.18
N PHE A 113 -4.34 2.93 2.03
CA PHE A 113 -5.22 2.73 0.88
C PHE A 113 -6.33 1.71 1.19
N VAL A 114 -5.97 0.52 1.65
CA VAL A 114 -6.93 -0.58 1.90
C VAL A 114 -7.94 -0.23 3.01
N PRO A 115 -7.53 0.31 4.17
CA PRO A 115 -8.51 0.70 5.19
C PRO A 115 -9.51 1.75 4.70
N ASN A 116 -9.07 2.72 3.92
CA ASN A 116 -9.96 3.74 3.36
C ASN A 116 -10.87 3.18 2.28
N ALA A 117 -10.38 2.28 1.42
CA ALA A 117 -11.21 1.58 0.45
C ALA A 117 -12.30 0.76 1.15
N THR A 118 -11.95 0.04 2.21
CA THR A 118 -12.89 -0.74 3.01
C THR A 118 -13.97 0.16 3.64
N ALA A 119 -13.55 1.27 4.23
CA ALA A 119 -14.48 2.22 4.84
C ALA A 119 -15.39 2.87 3.81
N LEU A 120 -14.87 3.20 2.62
CA LEU A 120 -15.65 3.76 1.52
C LEU A 120 -16.75 2.79 1.08
N ILE A 121 -16.39 1.55 0.80
CA ILE A 121 -17.35 0.54 0.37
C ILE A 121 -18.38 0.27 1.48
N ALA A 122 -17.94 0.14 2.73
CA ALA A 122 -18.84 -0.07 3.86
C ALA A 122 -19.89 1.05 3.99
N SER A 123 -19.53 2.28 3.68
CA SER A 123 -20.44 3.43 3.74
C SER A 123 -21.45 3.49 2.59
N GLN A 124 -21.17 2.86 1.47
CA GLN A 124 -21.98 2.96 0.24
C GLN A 124 -22.89 1.76 0.01
N VAL A 125 -22.56 0.60 0.56
CA VAL A 125 -23.27 -0.65 0.31
C VAL A 125 -24.47 -0.75 1.25
N PRO A 126 -25.64 -1.22 0.74
CA PRO A 126 -26.78 -1.52 1.61
C PRO A 126 -26.41 -2.53 2.70
N LYS A 127 -27.01 -2.38 3.88
CA LYS A 127 -26.66 -3.19 5.06
C LYS A 127 -26.79 -4.70 4.83
N ASP A 128 -27.78 -5.13 4.07
CA ASP A 128 -28.03 -6.53 3.73
C ASP A 128 -26.97 -7.12 2.79
N LYS A 129 -26.21 -6.29 2.08
CA LYS A 129 -25.16 -6.69 1.13
C LYS A 129 -23.74 -6.37 1.62
N SER A 130 -23.62 -5.75 2.78
CA SER A 130 -22.35 -5.27 3.33
C SER A 130 -21.33 -6.41 3.53
N GLY A 131 -21.76 -7.51 4.12
CA GLY A 131 -20.87 -8.66 4.36
C GLY A 131 -20.31 -9.25 3.08
N ALA A 132 -21.15 -9.43 2.06
CA ALA A 132 -20.72 -9.97 0.76
C ALA A 132 -19.78 -9.00 0.03
N ALA A 133 -20.07 -7.69 0.06
CA ALA A 133 -19.24 -6.68 -0.58
C ALA A 133 -17.86 -6.56 0.07
N LEU A 134 -17.81 -6.49 1.40
CA LEU A 134 -16.54 -6.42 2.14
C LEU A 134 -15.73 -7.71 2.03
N GLY A 135 -16.40 -8.85 2.03
CA GLY A 135 -15.76 -10.14 1.76
C GLY A 135 -15.12 -10.19 0.37
N THR A 136 -15.83 -9.70 -0.65
CA THR A 136 -15.32 -9.60 -2.02
C THR A 136 -14.10 -8.68 -2.06
N LEU A 137 -14.16 -7.52 -1.42
CA LEU A 137 -13.03 -6.60 -1.36
C LEU A 137 -11.80 -7.26 -0.72
N SER A 138 -11.99 -8.00 0.35
CA SER A 138 -10.91 -8.74 1.03
C SER A 138 -10.25 -9.78 0.13
N THR A 139 -10.98 -10.39 -0.79
CA THR A 139 -10.38 -11.34 -1.75
C THR A 139 -9.36 -10.66 -2.67
N GLY A 140 -9.55 -9.39 -2.97
CA GLY A 140 -8.58 -8.59 -3.73
C GLY A 140 -7.25 -8.47 -3.01
N VAL A 141 -7.28 -8.12 -1.72
CA VAL A 141 -6.09 -8.03 -0.87
C VAL A 141 -5.37 -9.36 -0.79
N VAL A 142 -6.11 -10.45 -0.52
CA VAL A 142 -5.55 -11.79 -0.40
C VAL A 142 -4.92 -12.24 -1.73
N ALA A 143 -5.64 -12.06 -2.84
CA ALA A 143 -5.12 -12.41 -4.17
C ALA A 143 -3.83 -11.64 -4.49
N GLY A 144 -3.77 -10.35 -4.16
CA GLY A 144 -2.56 -9.54 -4.32
C GLY A 144 -1.42 -10.04 -3.44
N THR A 145 -1.70 -10.32 -2.19
CA THR A 145 -0.72 -10.83 -1.22
C THR A 145 -0.12 -12.16 -1.68
N LEU A 146 -0.92 -13.04 -2.26
CA LEU A 146 -0.45 -14.34 -2.77
C LEU A 146 0.32 -14.19 -4.09
N THR A 147 -0.12 -13.30 -4.98
CA THR A 147 0.46 -13.12 -6.32
C THR A 147 1.75 -12.30 -6.30
N GLY A 148 1.82 -11.32 -5.41
CA GLY A 148 2.92 -10.34 -5.36
C GLY A 148 4.32 -10.95 -5.32
N PRO A 149 4.62 -11.86 -4.36
CA PRO A 149 5.96 -12.47 -4.28
C PRO A 149 6.38 -13.25 -5.52
N PHE A 150 5.44 -13.90 -6.22
CA PHE A 150 5.74 -14.60 -7.47
C PHE A 150 6.17 -13.62 -8.57
N VAL A 151 5.42 -12.56 -8.76
CA VAL A 151 5.74 -11.52 -9.75
C VAL A 151 7.05 -10.83 -9.38
N GLY A 152 7.21 -10.50 -8.10
CA GLY A 152 8.43 -9.89 -7.60
C GLY A 152 9.66 -10.77 -7.75
N GLY A 153 9.54 -12.07 -7.48
CA GLY A 153 10.61 -13.04 -7.67
C GLY A 153 11.04 -13.13 -9.12
N PHE A 154 10.10 -13.19 -10.03
CA PHE A 154 10.37 -13.20 -11.47
C PHE A 154 11.12 -11.93 -11.92
N ILE A 155 10.65 -10.76 -11.50
CA ILE A 155 11.29 -9.47 -11.86
C ILE A 155 12.67 -9.35 -11.22
N ALA A 156 12.83 -9.78 -9.96
CA ALA A 156 14.11 -9.73 -9.27
C ALA A 156 15.17 -10.61 -9.96
N GLU A 157 14.77 -11.78 -10.42
CA GLU A 157 15.65 -12.73 -11.11
C GLU A 157 16.13 -12.20 -12.46
N ILE A 158 15.25 -11.57 -13.23
CA ILE A 158 15.57 -11.09 -14.59
C ILE A 158 16.18 -9.68 -14.56
N PHE A 159 15.61 -8.76 -13.79
CA PHE A 159 15.94 -7.33 -13.84
C PHE A 159 16.62 -6.80 -12.58
N GLY A 160 16.79 -7.62 -11.54
CA GLY A 160 17.37 -7.20 -10.28
C GLY A 160 16.34 -6.63 -9.29
N ILE A 161 16.77 -6.56 -8.02
CA ILE A 161 15.88 -6.22 -6.91
C ILE A 161 15.40 -4.76 -6.94
N ARG A 162 16.21 -3.83 -7.41
CA ARG A 162 15.81 -2.42 -7.50
C ARG A 162 14.61 -2.24 -8.43
N ASN A 163 14.52 -3.04 -9.49
CA ASN A 163 13.40 -3.01 -10.42
C ASN A 163 12.11 -3.59 -9.81
N VAL A 164 12.22 -4.42 -8.76
CA VAL A 164 11.05 -4.86 -7.98
C VAL A 164 10.38 -3.66 -7.32
N PHE A 165 11.16 -2.75 -6.75
CA PHE A 165 10.61 -1.55 -6.11
C PHE A 165 10.02 -0.56 -7.12
N LEU A 166 10.58 -0.47 -8.33
CA LEU A 166 9.96 0.28 -9.42
C LEU A 166 8.61 -0.32 -9.81
N LEU A 167 8.50 -1.63 -9.87
CA LEU A 167 7.24 -2.31 -10.13
C LEU A 167 6.22 -2.04 -9.03
N VAL A 168 6.64 -2.07 -7.76
CA VAL A 168 5.80 -1.72 -6.61
C VAL A 168 5.29 -0.29 -6.76
N GLY A 169 6.15 0.65 -7.08
CA GLY A 169 5.77 2.04 -7.33
C GLY A 169 4.76 2.17 -8.46
N ALA A 170 4.96 1.43 -9.56
CA ALA A 170 4.03 1.41 -10.69
C ALA A 170 2.66 0.86 -10.29
N PHE A 171 2.59 -0.19 -9.50
CA PHE A 171 1.34 -0.76 -8.99
C PHE A 171 0.58 0.23 -8.11
N LEU A 172 1.27 0.88 -7.20
CA LEU A 172 0.67 1.88 -6.30
C LEU A 172 0.20 3.11 -7.07
N PHE A 173 0.96 3.54 -8.06
CA PHE A 173 0.57 4.64 -8.95
C PHE A 173 -0.68 4.28 -9.75
N LEU A 174 -0.75 3.08 -10.29
CA LEU A 174 -1.93 2.60 -11.01
C LEU A 174 -3.16 2.56 -10.10
N ALA A 175 -3.01 2.09 -8.86
CA ALA A 175 -4.09 2.10 -7.88
C ALA A 175 -4.59 3.52 -7.61
N ALA A 176 -3.69 4.50 -7.50
CA ALA A 176 -4.05 5.91 -7.31
C ALA A 176 -4.78 6.47 -8.54
N ILE A 177 -4.31 6.19 -9.74
CA ILE A 177 -4.93 6.64 -10.99
C ILE A 177 -6.34 6.05 -11.13
N LEU A 178 -6.52 4.77 -10.88
CA LEU A 178 -7.84 4.14 -10.92
C LEU A 178 -8.80 4.79 -9.92
N THR A 179 -8.30 5.13 -8.74
CA THR A 179 -9.09 5.83 -7.73
C THR A 179 -9.50 7.24 -8.18
N ILE A 180 -8.57 7.99 -8.73
CA ILE A 180 -8.82 9.37 -9.20
C ILE A 180 -9.93 9.39 -10.26
N PHE A 181 -9.86 8.50 -11.24
CA PHE A 181 -10.74 8.56 -12.41
C PHE A 181 -12.03 7.77 -12.27
N PHE A 182 -12.05 6.72 -11.45
CA PHE A 182 -13.17 5.77 -11.44
C PHE A 182 -13.91 5.66 -10.12
N ILE A 183 -13.29 5.99 -8.98
CA ILE A 183 -13.99 5.99 -7.70
C ILE A 183 -14.84 7.25 -7.57
N LYS A 184 -16.07 7.07 -7.13
CA LYS A 184 -17.03 8.17 -6.88
C LYS A 184 -17.46 8.15 -5.43
N GLU A 185 -17.33 9.29 -4.78
CA GLU A 185 -17.76 9.48 -3.39
C GLU A 185 -18.65 10.71 -3.30
N ASP A 186 -19.84 10.54 -2.71
CA ASP A 186 -20.70 11.66 -2.30
C ASP A 186 -20.46 11.87 -0.81
N PHE A 187 -19.45 12.68 -0.52
CA PHE A 187 -18.96 12.85 0.84
C PHE A 187 -19.77 13.89 1.60
N GLN A 188 -20.21 13.51 2.81
CA GLN A 188 -20.80 14.44 3.76
C GLN A 188 -19.97 14.42 5.03
N PRO A 189 -19.44 15.60 5.47
CA PRO A 189 -18.60 15.67 6.66
C PRO A 189 -19.36 15.19 7.89
N VAL A 190 -18.68 14.46 8.75
CA VAL A 190 -19.18 14.09 10.06
C VAL A 190 -19.05 15.30 10.96
N ALA A 191 -20.16 15.71 11.56
CA ALA A 191 -20.23 16.86 12.45
C ALA A 191 -19.55 16.58 13.81
#